data_71d5740f7ecaee8dbacbec3600ef9412
#
_entry.id   71d5740f7ecaee8dbacbec3600ef9412
#
_cell.length_a   1.000
_cell.length_b   1.000
_cell.length_c   1.000
_cell.angle_alpha   90.00
_cell.angle_beta   90.00
_cell.angle_gamma   90.00
#
_symmetry.space_group_name_H-M   'P 1'
#
loop_
_entity.id
_entity.type
_entity.pdbx_description
1 polymer ?
#
loop_
_entity_poly.entity_id
_entity_poly.type
_entity_poly.pdbx_seq_one_letter_code
_entity_poly.pdbx_strand_id
1 'polypeptide(L)'
;EGLDSSFANICEEMSPEQIEENFNFEEKIDYLIGHQYSLPSGGNIMFGKTDALTAIDVNTGTAKRFDTNREAIQLIAKLIKLKNISGKVVIDPVASDQNTLRKLVGMLKNEFRDDLSITNVYGYTRGGLLELSRSRNDRSIDELNLN
;
A
#
# COMPACT_ATOMS: atom_id res chain seq x y z
N GLU A 1 -18.94 1.89 -23.30
CA GLU A 1 -19.70 0.67 -22.88
C GLU A 1 -20.41 1.04 -21.60
N GLY A 2 -21.74 1.07 -21.62
CA GLY A 2 -22.56 1.53 -20.48
C GLY A 2 -22.54 0.51 -19.34
N LEU A 3 -22.65 1.01 -18.13
CA LEU A 3 -22.87 0.19 -16.91
C LEU A 3 -24.09 -0.71 -17.11
N ASP A 4 -24.00 -1.94 -16.62
CA ASP A 4 -25.12 -2.86 -16.56
C ASP A 4 -26.33 -2.17 -15.89
N SER A 5 -27.51 -2.30 -16.46
CA SER A 5 -28.73 -1.67 -15.96
C SER A 5 -29.05 -2.01 -14.50
N SER A 6 -28.49 -3.11 -13.96
CA SER A 6 -28.61 -3.47 -12.56
C SER A 6 -27.93 -2.49 -11.60
N PHE A 7 -26.95 -1.73 -12.06
CA PHE A 7 -26.22 -0.73 -11.26
C PHE A 7 -26.77 0.70 -11.42
N ALA A 8 -27.62 0.95 -12.42
CA ALA A 8 -28.13 2.29 -12.70
C ALA A 8 -28.86 2.94 -11.52
N ASN A 9 -29.48 2.14 -10.64
CA ASN A 9 -30.22 2.64 -9.48
C ASN A 9 -29.34 2.95 -8.25
N ILE A 10 -28.05 2.56 -8.29
CA ILE A 10 -27.11 2.78 -7.17
C ILE A 10 -25.92 3.67 -7.57
N CYS A 11 -25.88 4.10 -8.83
CA CYS A 11 -24.87 5.03 -9.33
C CYS A 11 -25.46 6.44 -9.42
N GLU A 12 -24.76 7.39 -8.89
CA GLU A 12 -25.05 8.82 -9.00
C GLU A 12 -24.04 9.46 -9.96
N GLU A 13 -24.53 10.18 -10.96
CA GLU A 13 -23.66 10.92 -11.90
C GLU A 13 -23.30 12.27 -11.25
N MET A 14 -22.02 12.53 -11.09
CA MET A 14 -21.52 13.78 -10.50
C MET A 14 -20.60 14.50 -11.47
N SER A 15 -20.65 15.84 -11.45
CA SER A 15 -19.64 16.63 -12.15
C SER A 15 -18.28 16.56 -11.44
N PRO A 16 -17.16 16.89 -12.11
CA PRO A 16 -15.84 16.97 -11.47
C PRO A 16 -15.84 17.89 -10.23
N GLU A 17 -16.53 19.02 -10.30
CA GLU A 17 -16.63 19.97 -9.21
C GLU A 17 -17.38 19.37 -7.99
N GLN A 18 -18.47 18.64 -8.25
CA GLN A 18 -19.22 17.93 -7.20
C GLN A 18 -18.39 16.80 -6.57
N ILE A 19 -17.56 16.10 -7.36
CA ILE A 19 -16.65 15.07 -6.84
C ILE A 19 -15.63 15.73 -5.90
N GLU A 20 -15.03 16.86 -6.32
CA GLU A 20 -14.05 17.54 -5.49
C GLU A 20 -14.68 18.07 -4.20
N GLU A 21 -15.83 18.76 -4.28
CA GLU A 21 -16.54 19.33 -3.14
C GLU A 21 -16.98 18.27 -2.11
N ASN A 22 -17.44 17.10 -2.58
CA ASN A 22 -17.93 16.03 -1.71
C ASN A 22 -16.83 15.11 -1.15
N PHE A 23 -15.73 14.95 -1.87
CA PHE A 23 -14.75 13.89 -1.57
C PHE A 23 -13.33 14.41 -1.36
N ASN A 24 -13.01 15.68 -1.58
CA ASN A 24 -11.64 16.24 -1.56
C ASN A 24 -10.69 15.36 -2.40
N PHE A 25 -11.08 15.15 -3.66
CA PHE A 25 -10.44 14.14 -4.51
C PHE A 25 -8.98 14.50 -4.81
N GLU A 26 -8.69 15.77 -5.07
CA GLU A 26 -7.32 16.25 -5.33
C GLU A 26 -6.40 15.98 -4.14
N GLU A 27 -6.85 16.31 -2.90
CA GLU A 27 -6.07 16.03 -1.70
C GLU A 27 -5.76 14.55 -1.52
N LYS A 28 -6.72 13.68 -1.84
CA LYS A 28 -6.52 12.23 -1.78
C LYS A 28 -5.55 11.72 -2.83
N ILE A 29 -5.59 12.27 -4.03
CA ILE A 29 -4.62 11.94 -5.09
C ILE A 29 -3.23 12.41 -4.69
N ASP A 30 -3.07 13.64 -4.20
CA ASP A 30 -1.79 14.17 -3.71
C ASP A 30 -1.22 13.29 -2.58
N TYR A 31 -2.07 12.86 -1.66
CA TYR A 31 -1.66 11.91 -0.63
C TYR A 31 -1.15 10.59 -1.25
N LEU A 32 -1.83 10.05 -2.26
CA LEU A 32 -1.44 8.79 -2.91
C LEU A 32 -0.16 8.94 -3.75
N ILE A 33 0.08 10.07 -4.39
CA ILE A 33 1.32 10.34 -5.15
C ILE A 33 2.52 10.43 -4.21
N GLY A 34 2.31 10.79 -2.95
CA GLY A 34 3.36 10.90 -1.94
C GLY A 34 4.20 9.63 -1.77
N HIS A 35 5.41 9.81 -1.26
CA HIS A 35 6.36 8.73 -1.00
C HIS A 35 6.58 8.45 0.49
N GLN A 36 6.14 9.35 1.36
CA GLN A 36 6.28 9.23 2.81
C GLN A 36 4.93 9.35 3.51
N TYR A 37 4.66 8.45 4.45
CA TYR A 37 3.39 8.38 5.17
C TYR A 37 3.65 8.22 6.66
N SER A 38 3.00 9.07 7.46
CA SER A 38 3.09 9.00 8.92
C SER A 38 2.24 7.85 9.47
N LEU A 39 2.73 7.25 10.57
CA LEU A 39 2.02 6.21 11.32
C LEU A 39 1.39 6.82 12.58
N PRO A 40 0.25 6.30 13.07
CA PRO A 40 -0.39 6.76 14.31
C PRO A 40 0.55 6.69 15.52
N SER A 41 1.46 5.72 15.56
CA SER A 41 2.50 5.59 16.59
C SER A 41 3.59 6.65 16.55
N GLY A 42 3.58 7.57 15.58
CA GLY A 42 4.60 8.61 15.38
C GLY A 42 5.79 8.18 14.53
N GLY A 43 5.81 6.93 14.03
CA GLY A 43 6.76 6.48 13.00
C GLY A 43 6.33 6.91 11.59
N ASN A 44 7.05 6.46 10.59
CA ASN A 44 6.68 6.69 9.20
C ASN A 44 7.13 5.52 8.30
N ILE A 45 6.56 5.46 7.11
CA ILE A 45 7.00 4.58 6.03
C ILE A 45 7.44 5.42 4.83
N MET A 46 8.47 4.94 4.12
CA MET A 46 8.99 5.58 2.92
C MET A 46 9.01 4.60 1.76
N PHE A 47 8.46 5.00 0.62
CA PHE A 47 8.48 4.23 -0.62
C PHE A 47 9.62 4.72 -1.52
N GLY A 48 10.49 3.79 -1.93
CA GLY A 48 11.50 4.00 -2.95
C GLY A 48 11.25 3.06 -4.13
N LYS A 49 11.01 3.61 -5.32
CA LYS A 49 10.80 2.84 -6.55
C LYS A 49 12.06 2.86 -7.39
N THR A 50 12.47 1.69 -7.87
CA THR A 50 13.51 1.50 -8.88
C THR A 50 12.93 0.72 -10.06
N ASP A 51 13.69 0.59 -11.15
CA ASP A 51 13.27 -0.25 -12.29
C ASP A 51 13.13 -1.74 -11.93
N ALA A 52 13.84 -2.17 -10.90
CA ALA A 52 13.89 -3.59 -10.52
C ALA A 52 12.86 -3.97 -9.44
N LEU A 53 12.58 -3.08 -8.51
CA LEU A 53 11.71 -3.35 -7.35
C LEU A 53 11.25 -2.06 -6.67
N THR A 54 10.20 -2.19 -5.84
CA THR A 54 9.82 -1.18 -4.86
C THR A 54 10.39 -1.56 -3.49
N ALA A 55 11.16 -0.68 -2.89
CA ALA A 55 11.65 -0.81 -1.51
C ALA A 55 10.79 0.06 -0.59
N ILE A 56 10.46 -0.46 0.59
CA ILE A 56 9.66 0.27 1.59
C ILE A 56 10.40 0.19 2.91
N ASP A 57 10.78 1.35 3.44
CA ASP A 57 11.46 1.49 4.73
C ASP A 57 10.47 1.85 5.82
N VAL A 58 10.60 1.24 7.00
CA VAL A 58 9.77 1.50 8.17
C VAL A 58 10.60 2.13 9.27
N ASN A 59 10.31 3.38 9.59
CA ASN A 59 10.99 4.11 10.64
C ASN A 59 10.13 4.21 11.90
N THR A 60 10.74 3.91 13.06
CA THR A 60 10.05 4.05 14.34
C THR A 60 10.07 5.49 14.82
N GLY A 61 8.98 5.90 15.43
CA GLY A 61 8.92 7.13 16.22
C GLY A 61 9.22 6.83 17.71
N THR A 62 8.32 7.25 18.57
CA THR A 62 8.40 7.06 20.03
C THR A 62 7.75 5.74 20.51
N ALA A 63 7.04 5.03 19.65
CA ALA A 63 6.29 3.83 19.98
C ALA A 63 7.15 2.56 20.09
N LYS A 64 6.55 1.48 20.59
CA LYS A 64 7.16 0.15 20.60
C LYS A 64 7.31 -0.37 19.17
N ARG A 65 8.45 -0.95 18.84
CA ARG A 65 8.79 -1.47 17.51
C ARG A 65 7.71 -2.38 16.89
N PHE A 66 7.12 -3.26 17.69
CA PHE A 66 6.07 -4.18 17.20
C PHE A 66 4.80 -3.44 16.78
N ASP A 67 4.38 -2.45 17.55
CA ASP A 67 3.19 -1.64 17.21
C ASP A 67 3.43 -0.84 15.94
N THR A 68 4.59 -0.22 15.80
CA THR A 68 5.01 0.48 14.58
C THR A 68 4.99 -0.45 13.37
N ASN A 69 5.61 -1.63 13.47
CA ASN A 69 5.62 -2.61 12.37
C ASN A 69 4.22 -3.08 11.99
N ARG A 70 3.34 -3.30 12.97
CA ARG A 70 1.96 -3.72 12.71
C ARG A 70 1.18 -2.64 11.94
N GLU A 71 1.25 -1.40 12.40
CA GLU A 71 0.62 -0.26 11.71
C GLU A 71 1.19 -0.08 10.29
N ALA A 72 2.53 -0.21 10.16
CA ALA A 72 3.20 -0.13 8.87
C ALA A 72 2.70 -1.20 7.89
N ILE A 73 2.63 -2.48 8.30
CA ILE A 73 2.15 -3.57 7.42
C ILE A 73 0.74 -3.30 6.92
N GLN A 74 -0.17 -2.85 7.78
CA GLN A 74 -1.54 -2.52 7.40
C GLN A 74 -1.59 -1.36 6.39
N LEU A 75 -0.86 -0.29 6.66
CA LEU A 75 -0.82 0.88 5.77
C LEU A 75 -0.11 0.57 4.46
N ILE A 76 1.01 -0.15 4.48
CA ILE A 76 1.75 -0.58 3.28
C ILE A 76 0.86 -1.40 2.36
N ALA A 77 0.18 -2.42 2.88
CA ALA A 77 -0.71 -3.26 2.08
C ALA A 77 -1.85 -2.45 1.45
N LYS A 78 -2.44 -1.52 2.21
CA LYS A 78 -3.47 -0.59 1.70
C LYS A 78 -2.91 0.28 0.57
N LEU A 79 -1.74 0.89 0.76
CA LEU A 79 -1.12 1.77 -0.23
C LEU A 79 -0.67 1.00 -1.48
N ILE A 80 -0.11 -0.21 -1.35
CA ILE A 80 0.23 -1.05 -2.50
C ILE A 80 -0.99 -1.31 -3.38
N LYS A 81 -2.15 -1.61 -2.77
CA LYS A 81 -3.41 -1.82 -3.50
C LYS A 81 -3.93 -0.53 -4.12
N LEU A 82 -4.00 0.56 -3.38
CA LEU A 82 -4.53 1.85 -3.86
C LEU A 82 -3.65 2.49 -4.94
N LYS A 83 -2.32 2.42 -4.79
CA LYS A 83 -1.37 2.91 -5.78
C LYS A 83 -1.20 1.96 -6.97
N ASN A 84 -1.80 0.78 -6.91
CA ASN A 84 -1.63 -0.31 -7.88
C ASN A 84 -0.15 -0.66 -8.12
N ILE A 85 0.64 -0.71 -7.05
CA ILE A 85 2.05 -1.12 -7.11
C ILE A 85 2.10 -2.60 -7.50
N SER A 86 2.94 -2.91 -8.48
CA SER A 86 3.14 -4.27 -9.01
C SER A 86 4.63 -4.61 -9.12
N GLY A 87 4.93 -5.87 -9.39
CA GLY A 87 6.30 -6.37 -9.45
C GLY A 87 6.82 -6.81 -8.09
N LYS A 88 8.13 -6.76 -7.91
CA LYS A 88 8.80 -7.15 -6.66
C LYS A 88 8.74 -6.01 -5.65
N VAL A 89 8.41 -6.35 -4.42
CA VAL A 89 8.38 -5.40 -3.29
C VAL A 89 9.18 -6.01 -2.13
N VAL A 90 10.04 -5.20 -1.54
CA VAL A 90 10.73 -5.51 -0.30
C VAL A 90 10.37 -4.49 0.76
N ILE A 91 10.15 -4.96 1.99
CA ILE A 91 9.82 -4.12 3.13
C ILE A 91 10.90 -4.32 4.18
N ASP A 92 11.52 -3.22 4.63
CA ASP A 92 12.48 -3.22 5.76
C ASP A 92 11.74 -2.82 7.05
N PRO A 93 11.29 -3.79 7.85
CA PRO A 93 10.60 -3.48 9.10
C PRO A 93 11.60 -2.98 10.15
N VAL A 94 11.13 -2.23 11.13
CA VAL A 94 11.95 -1.88 12.29
C VAL A 94 12.55 -3.17 12.86
N ALA A 95 13.87 -3.17 13.11
CA ALA A 95 14.67 -4.33 13.54
C ALA A 95 13.91 -5.28 14.47
N SER A 96 13.76 -6.52 14.05
CA SER A 96 12.87 -7.49 14.66
C SER A 96 13.53 -8.86 14.77
N ASP A 97 13.18 -9.62 15.82
CA ASP A 97 13.57 -11.01 15.94
C ASP A 97 12.77 -11.91 14.95
N GLN A 98 13.23 -13.14 14.76
CA GLN A 98 12.61 -14.08 13.84
C GLN A 98 11.12 -14.39 14.16
N ASN A 99 10.73 -14.39 15.43
CA ASN A 99 9.35 -14.63 15.82
C ASN A 99 8.45 -13.47 15.41
N THR A 100 8.93 -12.25 15.60
CA THR A 100 8.26 -11.03 15.13
C THR A 100 8.15 -11.02 13.61
N LEU A 101 9.24 -11.33 12.87
CA LEU A 101 9.21 -11.41 11.41
C LEU A 101 8.18 -12.43 10.90
N ARG A 102 8.07 -13.62 11.53
CA ARG A 102 7.04 -14.61 11.17
C ARG A 102 5.62 -14.07 11.36
N LYS A 103 5.38 -13.34 12.46
CA LYS A 103 4.08 -12.68 12.70
C LYS A 103 3.77 -11.63 11.64
N LEU A 104 4.74 -10.79 11.29
CA LEU A 104 4.58 -9.75 10.26
C LEU A 104 4.29 -10.38 8.89
N VAL A 105 4.96 -11.47 8.51
CA VAL A 105 4.64 -12.24 7.29
C VAL A 105 3.21 -12.77 7.32
N GLY A 106 2.75 -13.30 8.45
CA GLY A 106 1.37 -13.76 8.62
C GLY A 106 0.35 -12.64 8.43
N MET A 107 0.63 -11.46 9.02
CA MET A 107 -0.20 -10.26 8.85
C MET A 107 -0.23 -9.81 7.39
N LEU A 108 0.93 -9.71 6.76
CA LEU A 108 1.05 -9.31 5.36
C LEU A 108 0.26 -10.24 4.43
N LYS A 109 0.34 -11.56 4.64
CA LYS A 109 -0.47 -12.55 3.89
C LYS A 109 -1.97 -12.32 4.09
N ASN A 110 -2.38 -11.98 5.31
CA ASN A 110 -3.79 -11.73 5.62
C ASN A 110 -4.30 -10.46 4.92
N GLU A 111 -3.49 -9.39 4.87
CA GLU A 111 -3.84 -8.13 4.20
C GLU A 111 -4.05 -8.28 2.69
N PHE A 112 -3.38 -9.26 2.06
CA PHE A 112 -3.50 -9.52 0.62
C PHE A 112 -4.42 -10.71 0.28
N ARG A 113 -5.14 -11.27 1.25
CA ARG A 113 -6.04 -12.43 1.01
C ARG A 113 -7.09 -12.14 -0.05
N ASP A 114 -7.69 -10.95 0.01
CA ASP A 114 -8.78 -10.52 -0.86
C ASP A 114 -8.31 -9.48 -1.90
N ASP A 115 -7.01 -9.51 -2.25
CA ASP A 115 -6.46 -8.63 -3.28
C ASP A 115 -6.96 -9.09 -4.66
N LEU A 116 -7.41 -8.14 -5.47
CA LEU A 116 -7.83 -8.38 -6.86
C LEU A 116 -6.66 -8.80 -7.77
N SER A 117 -5.43 -8.47 -7.40
CA SER A 117 -4.21 -8.89 -8.09
C SER A 117 -3.61 -10.11 -7.38
N ILE A 118 -3.01 -11.02 -8.16
CA ILE A 118 -2.29 -12.16 -7.57
C ILE A 118 -1.07 -11.64 -6.82
N THR A 119 -1.09 -11.81 -5.50
CA THR A 119 -0.01 -11.38 -4.59
C THR A 119 0.59 -12.59 -3.88
N ASN A 120 1.90 -12.78 -4.06
CA ASN A 120 2.65 -13.84 -3.42
C ASN A 120 3.58 -13.25 -2.34
N VAL A 121 3.33 -13.57 -1.08
CA VAL A 121 4.20 -13.20 0.05
C VAL A 121 5.14 -14.37 0.32
N TYR A 122 6.43 -14.19 0.01
CA TYR A 122 7.43 -15.27 0.08
C TYR A 122 7.93 -15.52 1.51
N GLY A 123 7.99 -14.51 2.33
CA GLY A 123 8.49 -14.61 3.68
C GLY A 123 9.44 -13.47 4.05
N TYR A 124 10.55 -13.80 4.71
CA TYR A 124 11.59 -12.83 5.03
C TYR A 124 12.99 -13.38 4.72
N THR A 125 13.91 -12.50 4.38
CA THR A 125 15.30 -12.80 4.11
C THR A 125 16.08 -13.03 5.41
N ARG A 126 17.32 -13.52 5.30
CA ARG A 126 18.24 -13.58 6.44
C ARG A 126 18.57 -12.21 7.03
N GLY A 127 18.50 -11.15 6.20
CA GLY A 127 18.68 -9.78 6.63
C GLY A 127 17.44 -9.14 7.27
N GLY A 128 16.31 -9.86 7.33
CA GLY A 128 15.08 -9.37 7.97
C GLY A 128 14.12 -8.64 7.05
N LEU A 129 14.40 -8.53 5.76
CA LEU A 129 13.49 -7.92 4.80
C LEU A 129 12.31 -8.85 4.51
N LEU A 130 11.09 -8.32 4.52
CA LEU A 130 9.92 -9.04 4.02
C LEU A 130 9.86 -8.94 2.50
N GLU A 131 9.47 -10.02 1.84
CA GLU A 131 9.45 -10.10 0.38
C GLU A 131 8.08 -10.50 -0.14
N LEU A 132 7.61 -9.77 -1.14
CA LEU A 132 6.42 -10.13 -1.91
C LEU A 132 6.57 -9.78 -3.38
N SER A 133 5.72 -10.39 -4.21
CA SER A 133 5.47 -9.95 -5.59
C SER A 133 3.99 -9.82 -5.84
N ARG A 134 3.62 -8.85 -6.66
CA ARG A 134 2.23 -8.60 -7.05
C ARG A 134 2.12 -8.50 -8.57
N SER A 135 1.15 -9.23 -9.14
CA SER A 135 0.94 -9.20 -10.59
C SER A 135 0.53 -7.80 -11.05
N ARG A 136 0.98 -7.45 -12.25
CA ARG A 136 0.61 -6.20 -12.89
C ARG A 136 -0.69 -6.42 -13.68
N ASN A 137 -1.75 -5.74 -13.27
CA ASN A 137 -3.02 -5.75 -13.99
C ASN A 137 -3.23 -4.45 -14.77
N ASP A 138 -2.67 -3.34 -14.28
CA ASP A 138 -2.77 -2.01 -14.90
C ASP A 138 -1.60 -1.11 -14.46
N ARG A 139 -1.61 0.16 -14.88
CA ARG A 139 -0.60 1.15 -14.48
C ARG A 139 -0.73 1.48 -13.00
N SER A 140 0.40 1.74 -12.36
CA SER A 140 0.40 2.33 -11.02
C SER A 140 0.08 3.83 -11.10
N ILE A 141 -0.36 4.41 -9.98
CA ILE A 141 -0.65 5.85 -9.90
C ILE A 141 0.58 6.70 -10.24
N ASP A 142 1.77 6.24 -9.90
CA ASP A 142 3.05 6.91 -10.20
C ASP A 142 3.38 6.91 -11.72
N GLU A 143 2.70 6.08 -12.51
CA GLU A 143 2.84 5.99 -13.98
C GLU A 143 1.74 6.75 -14.73
N LEU A 144 0.76 7.26 -14.01
CA LEU A 144 -0.25 8.17 -14.54
C LEU A 144 0.33 9.58 -14.49
N ASN A 145 0.45 10.24 -15.67
CA ASN A 145 0.79 11.66 -15.72
C ASN A 145 -0.45 12.46 -15.28
N LEU A 146 -0.61 12.61 -13.97
CA LEU A 146 -1.66 13.42 -13.35
C LEU A 146 -1.15 14.87 -13.27
N ASN A 147 -0.98 15.52 -14.43
CA ASN A 147 -0.65 16.95 -14.55
C ASN A 147 -1.93 17.72 -14.89
#